data_311201ba08b16e9e4e2ee4c60bf8bad0
#
_entry.id   311201ba08b16e9e4e2ee4c60bf8bad0
#
_cell.length_a   1.000
_cell.length_b   1.000
_cell.length_c   1.000
_cell.angle_alpha   90.00
_cell.angle_beta   90.00
_cell.angle_gamma   90.00
#
_symmetry.space_group_name_H-M   'P 1'
#
loop_
_entity.id
_entity.type
_entity.pdbx_description
1 polymer ?
#
loop_
_entity_poly.entity_id
_entity_poly.type
_entity_poly.pdbx_seq_one_letter_code
_entity_poly.pdbx_strand_id
1 'polypeptide(L)'
;MTTTYDPFHPKYFDDADLREEMNRVFDLCHGCRLCFKFCDSFPILFDAVDQHDDQDTAKMTRAEQDAVVDGCWQCKLCYVNCPYIPELHEWDLDFPRLMMRAEQVRFRDEKRSLPTKLTDQALGNTDLVGKLNTAVAPQAPKANGPPQTPIRGRMQKTDGNAAKRVLPPDQPT
;
A
#
# COMPACT_ATOMS: atom_id res chain seq x y z
N MET A 1 21.91 -4.50 -11.56
CA MET A 1 21.06 -3.47 -12.17
C MET A 1 19.63 -3.86 -11.90
N THR A 2 18.90 -3.06 -11.16
CA THR A 2 17.55 -3.35 -10.78
C THR A 2 16.66 -3.55 -11.98
N THR A 3 15.79 -4.49 -11.81
CA THR A 3 14.70 -4.69 -12.75
C THR A 3 13.85 -3.46 -12.80
N THR A 4 13.39 -3.16 -13.97
CA THR A 4 12.52 -2.02 -14.19
C THR A 4 11.19 -2.14 -13.46
N TYR A 5 10.74 -1.05 -12.91
CA TYR A 5 9.39 -0.85 -12.41
C TYR A 5 8.48 -0.18 -13.47
N ASP A 6 8.94 -0.13 -14.71
CA ASP A 6 8.14 0.38 -15.82
C ASP A 6 7.21 -0.71 -16.36
N PRO A 7 5.88 -0.53 -16.30
CA PRO A 7 4.89 -1.49 -16.78
C PRO A 7 5.01 -1.80 -18.29
N PHE A 8 5.67 -0.96 -19.05
CA PHE A 8 5.91 -1.15 -20.49
C PHE A 8 7.19 -1.94 -20.80
N HIS A 9 8.02 -2.21 -19.79
CA HIS A 9 9.23 -2.98 -20.00
C HIS A 9 8.90 -4.48 -20.25
N PRO A 10 9.55 -5.15 -21.21
CA PRO A 10 9.26 -6.54 -21.58
C PRO A 10 9.30 -7.54 -20.41
N LYS A 11 10.20 -7.32 -19.45
CA LYS A 11 10.35 -8.18 -18.28
C LYS A 11 9.42 -7.83 -17.11
N TYR A 12 8.63 -6.78 -17.21
CA TYR A 12 7.77 -6.35 -16.11
C TYR A 12 6.84 -7.46 -15.62
N PHE A 13 6.32 -8.24 -16.55
CA PHE A 13 5.41 -9.35 -16.30
C PHE A 13 6.11 -10.73 -16.29
N ASP A 14 7.41 -10.78 -16.28
CA ASP A 14 8.17 -12.02 -16.13
C ASP A 14 8.20 -12.40 -14.64
N ASP A 15 7.60 -13.55 -14.30
CA ASP A 15 7.49 -14.01 -12.92
C ASP A 15 8.87 -14.40 -12.34
N ALA A 16 9.75 -14.98 -13.14
CA ALA A 16 11.08 -15.35 -12.67
C ALA A 16 11.91 -14.13 -12.32
N ASP A 17 11.91 -13.12 -13.19
CA ASP A 17 12.57 -11.84 -12.96
C ASP A 17 11.97 -11.07 -11.75
N LEU A 18 10.63 -11.15 -11.57
CA LEU A 18 9.97 -10.60 -10.39
C LEU A 18 10.46 -11.28 -9.11
N ARG A 19 10.53 -12.61 -9.07
CA ARG A 19 10.95 -13.36 -7.87
C ARG A 19 12.40 -13.13 -7.52
N GLU A 20 13.27 -13.01 -8.51
CA GLU A 20 14.67 -12.63 -8.30
C GLU A 20 14.78 -11.23 -7.66
N GLU A 21 14.03 -10.26 -8.18
CA GLU A 21 14.01 -8.92 -7.61
C GLU A 21 13.40 -8.89 -6.20
N MET A 22 12.35 -9.67 -5.94
CA MET A 22 11.78 -9.81 -4.60
C MET A 22 12.82 -10.37 -3.63
N ASN A 23 13.56 -11.41 -3.98
CA ASN A 23 14.62 -11.95 -3.14
C ASN A 23 15.68 -10.89 -2.82
N ARG A 24 16.14 -10.15 -3.81
CA ARG A 24 17.12 -9.07 -3.64
C ARG A 24 16.63 -7.98 -2.66
N VAL A 25 15.41 -7.51 -2.88
CA VAL A 25 14.84 -6.43 -2.06
C VAL A 25 14.52 -6.92 -0.64
N PHE A 26 14.01 -8.14 -0.50
CA PHE A 26 13.69 -8.73 0.80
C PHE A 26 14.94 -8.96 1.65
N ASP A 27 16.04 -9.38 1.02
CA ASP A 27 17.34 -9.52 1.69
C ASP A 27 17.84 -8.19 2.26
N LEU A 28 17.80 -7.14 1.44
CA LEU A 28 18.16 -5.78 1.89
C LEU A 28 17.25 -5.27 3.00
N CYS A 29 15.93 -5.49 2.89
CA CYS A 29 14.96 -5.08 3.91
C CYS A 29 15.12 -5.87 5.20
N HIS A 30 15.38 -7.19 5.12
CA HIS A 30 15.63 -8.05 6.26
C HIS A 30 16.92 -7.64 7.00
N GLY A 31 18.00 -7.34 6.28
CA GLY A 31 19.24 -6.86 6.87
C GLY A 31 19.10 -5.49 7.55
N CYS A 32 18.26 -4.61 7.02
CA CYS A 32 18.07 -3.25 7.53
C CYS A 32 17.04 -3.15 8.66
N ARG A 33 15.89 -3.81 8.54
CA ARG A 33 14.75 -3.86 9.49
C ARG A 33 14.19 -2.50 9.95
N LEU A 34 14.54 -1.38 9.33
CA LEU A 34 14.11 -0.04 9.73
C LEU A 34 12.58 0.12 9.69
N CYS A 35 11.92 -0.52 8.72
CA CYS A 35 10.49 -0.37 8.45
C CYS A 35 9.58 -1.29 9.27
N PHE A 36 10.10 -2.01 10.25
CA PHE A 36 9.39 -3.02 11.06
C PHE A 36 8.01 -2.55 11.59
N LYS A 37 7.88 -1.27 11.93
CA LYS A 37 6.67 -0.72 12.55
C LYS A 37 5.73 0.01 11.58
N PHE A 38 6.01 0.02 10.28
CA PHE A 38 5.22 0.84 9.35
C PHE A 38 3.96 0.15 8.84
N CYS A 39 4.00 -1.15 8.61
CA CYS A 39 2.86 -1.95 8.16
C CYS A 39 3.09 -3.44 8.43
N ASP A 40 2.07 -4.26 8.18
CA ASP A 40 2.10 -5.70 8.43
C ASP A 40 3.05 -6.45 7.49
N SER A 41 3.35 -5.90 6.32
CA SER A 41 4.23 -6.52 5.31
C SER A 41 5.63 -6.83 5.85
N PHE A 42 6.20 -5.95 6.67
CA PHE A 42 7.57 -6.15 7.19
C PHE A 42 7.67 -7.19 8.30
N PRO A 43 6.79 -7.23 9.32
CA PRO A 43 6.76 -8.36 10.24
C PRO A 43 6.57 -9.70 9.53
N ILE A 44 5.65 -9.80 8.56
CA ILE A 44 5.44 -11.01 7.77
C ILE A 44 6.73 -11.42 7.05
N LEU A 45 7.42 -10.47 6.41
CA LEU A 45 8.70 -10.71 5.75
C LEU A 45 9.76 -11.23 6.71
N PHE A 46 9.93 -10.54 7.85
CA PHE A 46 11.00 -10.87 8.80
C PHE A 46 10.74 -12.21 9.48
N ASP A 47 9.50 -12.47 9.87
CA ASP A 47 9.12 -13.76 10.46
C ASP A 47 9.29 -14.92 9.48
N ALA A 48 8.95 -14.70 8.20
CA ALA A 48 9.14 -15.72 7.17
C ALA A 48 10.63 -16.03 6.95
N VAL A 49 11.48 -15.02 6.84
CA VAL A 49 12.93 -15.20 6.64
C VAL A 49 13.57 -15.82 7.90
N ASP A 50 13.21 -15.35 9.10
CA ASP A 50 13.75 -15.84 10.37
C ASP A 50 13.40 -17.32 10.66
N GLN A 51 12.38 -17.90 9.96
CA GLN A 51 12.04 -19.32 10.05
C GLN A 51 12.99 -20.23 9.23
N HIS A 52 13.73 -19.67 8.30
CA HIS A 52 14.74 -20.42 7.54
C HIS A 52 16.08 -20.42 8.29
N ASP A 53 16.69 -21.60 8.43
CA ASP A 53 17.91 -21.80 9.24
C ASP A 53 19.06 -20.83 8.92
N ASP A 54 19.18 -20.45 7.64
CA ASP A 54 20.26 -19.58 7.15
C ASP A 54 19.81 -18.12 7.00
N GLN A 55 18.55 -17.81 7.32
CA GLN A 55 17.94 -16.51 7.07
C GLN A 55 18.09 -16.05 5.60
N ASP A 56 18.03 -17.02 4.68
CA ASP A 56 18.22 -16.81 3.25
C ASP A 56 16.86 -16.56 2.55
N THR A 57 16.69 -15.36 2.04
CA THR A 57 15.47 -14.96 1.31
C THR A 57 15.22 -15.78 0.04
N ALA A 58 16.27 -16.35 -0.56
CA ALA A 58 16.14 -17.22 -1.72
C ALA A 58 15.42 -18.55 -1.41
N LYS A 59 15.33 -18.93 -0.13
CA LYS A 59 14.61 -20.11 0.34
C LYS A 59 13.12 -19.84 0.59
N MET A 60 12.70 -18.58 0.59
CA MET A 60 11.29 -18.23 0.75
C MET A 60 10.45 -18.90 -0.32
N THR A 61 9.38 -19.52 0.11
CA THR A 61 8.38 -20.08 -0.79
C THR A 61 7.58 -18.96 -1.49
N ARG A 62 6.96 -19.29 -2.63
CA ARG A 62 6.06 -18.36 -3.30
C ARG A 62 4.92 -17.87 -2.39
N ALA A 63 4.38 -18.76 -1.55
CA ALA A 63 3.30 -18.43 -0.63
C ALA A 63 3.74 -17.40 0.44
N GLU A 64 4.95 -17.54 0.97
CA GLU A 64 5.52 -16.57 1.91
C GLU A 64 5.76 -15.21 1.25
N GLN A 65 6.33 -15.19 0.04
CA GLN A 65 6.49 -13.95 -0.72
C GLN A 65 5.14 -13.28 -1.02
N ASP A 66 4.13 -14.07 -1.42
CA ASP A 66 2.79 -13.56 -1.71
C ASP A 66 2.10 -13.01 -0.44
N ALA A 67 2.34 -13.62 0.73
CA ALA A 67 1.86 -13.09 2.01
C ALA A 67 2.46 -11.72 2.35
N VAL A 68 3.73 -11.48 2.03
CA VAL A 68 4.37 -10.16 2.16
C VAL A 68 3.68 -9.13 1.27
N VAL A 69 3.34 -9.51 0.03
CA VAL A 69 2.61 -8.64 -0.91
C VAL A 69 1.22 -8.30 -0.37
N ASP A 70 0.49 -9.31 0.14
CA ASP A 70 -0.86 -9.13 0.70
C ASP A 70 -0.88 -8.22 1.94
N GLY A 71 0.21 -8.18 2.70
CA GLY A 71 0.40 -7.27 3.83
C GLY A 71 0.67 -5.81 3.45
N CYS A 72 0.87 -5.50 2.16
CA CYS A 72 1.26 -4.16 1.71
C CYS A 72 0.07 -3.26 1.42
N TRP A 73 -0.10 -2.20 2.18
CA TRP A 73 -1.17 -1.21 2.03
C TRP A 73 -0.88 -0.10 1.01
N GLN A 74 0.22 -0.16 0.28
CA GLN A 74 0.65 0.87 -0.67
C GLN A 74 0.74 2.31 -0.09
N CYS A 75 0.95 2.43 1.23
CA CYS A 75 0.98 3.71 1.94
C CYS A 75 2.28 4.52 1.71
N LYS A 76 3.31 3.89 1.13
CA LYS A 76 4.63 4.49 0.80
C LYS A 76 5.46 5.01 1.98
N LEU A 77 5.07 4.77 3.22
CA LEU A 77 5.86 5.19 4.39
C LEU A 77 7.27 4.59 4.39
N CYS A 78 7.39 3.34 3.96
CA CYS A 78 8.69 2.68 3.81
C CYS A 78 9.58 3.37 2.77
N TYR A 79 9.01 3.89 1.67
CA TYR A 79 9.77 4.61 0.65
C TYR A 79 10.31 5.95 1.18
N VAL A 80 9.43 6.76 1.79
CA VAL A 80 9.80 8.10 2.30
C VAL A 80 10.91 8.04 3.36
N ASN A 81 10.96 6.95 4.15
CA ASN A 81 11.94 6.79 5.23
C ASN A 81 13.14 5.91 4.84
N CYS A 82 13.17 5.37 3.62
CA CYS A 82 14.23 4.46 3.19
C CYS A 82 15.47 5.23 2.74
N PRO A 83 16.66 4.94 3.29
CA PRO A 83 17.90 5.56 2.84
C PRO A 83 18.44 4.95 1.54
N TYR A 84 17.83 3.88 1.02
CA TYR A 84 18.32 3.11 -0.11
C TYR A 84 17.45 3.25 -1.36
N ILE A 85 16.62 4.30 -1.42
CA ILE A 85 15.78 4.59 -2.60
C ILE A 85 16.61 5.00 -3.81
N PRO A 86 16.07 4.88 -5.03
CA PRO A 86 16.81 5.18 -6.28
C PRO A 86 17.47 6.55 -6.31
N GLU A 87 16.87 7.55 -5.68
CA GLU A 87 17.40 8.91 -5.66
C GLU A 87 18.56 9.11 -4.69
N LEU A 88 18.74 8.20 -3.73
CA LEU A 88 19.72 8.36 -2.64
C LEU A 88 20.83 7.30 -2.66
N HIS A 89 20.58 6.13 -3.24
CA HIS A 89 21.50 5.00 -3.14
C HIS A 89 21.52 4.12 -4.40
N GLU A 90 22.67 3.53 -4.70
CA GLU A 90 22.88 2.63 -5.84
C GLU A 90 22.08 1.32 -5.80
N TRP A 91 21.50 0.98 -4.66
CA TRP A 91 20.69 -0.23 -4.51
C TRP A 91 19.29 -0.10 -5.11
N ASP A 92 18.87 1.08 -5.54
CA ASP A 92 17.60 1.33 -6.25
C ASP A 92 16.41 0.61 -5.60
N LEU A 93 16.22 0.77 -4.29
CA LEU A 93 15.21 0.04 -3.55
C LEU A 93 13.86 0.76 -3.59
N ASP A 94 12.90 0.22 -4.32
CA ASP A 94 11.51 0.72 -4.34
C ASP A 94 10.52 -0.39 -3.95
N PHE A 95 10.39 -0.64 -2.65
CA PHE A 95 9.50 -1.66 -2.12
C PHE A 95 8.04 -1.48 -2.55
N PRO A 96 7.41 -0.29 -2.48
CA PRO A 96 6.03 -0.11 -2.92
C PRO A 96 5.79 -0.44 -4.39
N ARG A 97 6.71 -0.05 -5.29
CA ARG A 97 6.57 -0.37 -6.72
C ARG A 97 6.77 -1.87 -6.98
N LEU A 98 7.66 -2.51 -6.25
CA LEU A 98 7.84 -3.96 -6.33
C LEU A 98 6.57 -4.70 -5.90
N MET A 99 5.94 -4.31 -4.79
CA MET A 99 4.67 -4.90 -4.35
C MET A 99 3.55 -4.68 -5.38
N MET A 100 3.46 -3.50 -5.95
CA MET A 100 2.51 -3.20 -7.02
C MET A 100 2.75 -4.06 -8.27
N ARG A 101 4.00 -4.25 -8.66
CA ARG A 101 4.38 -5.15 -9.76
C ARG A 101 3.94 -6.59 -9.47
N ALA A 102 4.21 -7.08 -8.26
CA ALA A 102 3.84 -8.44 -7.85
C ALA A 102 2.33 -8.67 -7.91
N GLU A 103 1.54 -7.71 -7.42
CA GLU A 103 0.07 -7.76 -7.53
C GLU A 103 -0.39 -7.78 -8.99
N GLN A 104 0.21 -6.98 -9.87
CA GLN A 104 -0.17 -6.92 -11.28
C GLN A 104 0.18 -8.22 -12.03
N VAL A 105 1.34 -8.82 -11.77
CA VAL A 105 1.73 -10.11 -12.34
C VAL A 105 0.74 -11.19 -11.89
N ARG A 106 0.46 -11.26 -10.60
CA ARG A 106 -0.51 -12.19 -10.01
C ARG A 106 -1.91 -12.00 -10.59
N PHE A 107 -2.37 -10.75 -10.68
CA PHE A 107 -3.67 -10.39 -11.27
C PHE A 107 -3.81 -10.82 -12.73
N ARG A 108 -2.73 -10.74 -13.52
CA ARG A 108 -2.74 -11.18 -14.92
C ARG A 108 -2.79 -12.70 -15.03
N ASP A 109 -2.05 -13.41 -14.19
CA ASP A 109 -1.87 -14.87 -14.31
C ASP A 109 -2.97 -15.67 -13.61
N GLU A 110 -3.71 -15.05 -12.68
CA GLU A 110 -4.82 -15.72 -12.00
C GLU A 110 -6.00 -16.00 -12.92
N LYS A 111 -6.45 -17.27 -12.92
CA LYS A 111 -7.73 -17.68 -13.53
C LYS A 111 -8.88 -17.23 -12.64
N ARG A 112 -9.31 -15.97 -12.81
CA ARG A 112 -10.41 -15.42 -12.03
C ARG A 112 -11.73 -16.12 -12.33
N SER A 113 -12.50 -16.39 -11.28
CA SER A 113 -13.85 -16.96 -11.38
C SER A 113 -14.80 -16.00 -12.10
N LEU A 114 -15.86 -16.53 -12.71
CA LEU A 114 -16.87 -15.69 -13.36
C LEU A 114 -17.48 -14.63 -12.43
N PRO A 115 -17.85 -14.95 -11.16
CA PRO A 115 -18.38 -13.92 -10.26
C PRO A 115 -17.38 -12.82 -9.97
N THR A 116 -16.08 -13.13 -9.81
CA THR A 116 -15.03 -12.13 -9.60
C THR A 116 -14.91 -11.20 -10.81
N LYS A 117 -14.94 -11.74 -12.03
CA LYS A 117 -14.90 -10.93 -13.26
C LYS A 117 -16.11 -10.00 -13.38
N LEU A 118 -17.30 -10.47 -12.99
CA LEU A 118 -18.51 -9.65 -13.00
C LEU A 118 -18.46 -8.53 -11.96
N THR A 119 -17.94 -8.81 -10.76
CA THR A 119 -17.75 -7.78 -9.73
C THR A 119 -16.72 -6.74 -10.16
N ASP A 120 -15.60 -7.15 -10.74
CA ASP A 120 -14.58 -6.24 -11.26
C ASP A 120 -15.15 -5.33 -12.35
N GLN A 121 -15.94 -5.92 -13.26
CA GLN A 121 -16.59 -5.18 -14.33
C GLN A 121 -17.65 -4.21 -13.80
N ALA A 122 -18.42 -4.60 -12.78
CA ALA A 122 -19.39 -3.75 -12.13
C ALA A 122 -18.72 -2.57 -11.41
N LEU A 123 -17.65 -2.85 -10.67
CA LEU A 123 -16.84 -1.82 -9.98
C LEU A 123 -16.14 -0.88 -10.97
N GLY A 124 -15.68 -1.39 -12.11
CA GLY A 124 -15.08 -0.58 -13.16
C GLY A 124 -16.09 0.31 -13.91
N ASN A 125 -17.39 -0.03 -13.88
CA ASN A 125 -18.46 0.71 -14.54
C ASN A 125 -19.46 1.30 -13.54
N THR A 126 -18.96 1.98 -12.52
CA THR A 126 -19.78 2.56 -11.44
C THR A 126 -20.88 3.48 -11.92
N ASP A 127 -20.69 4.20 -13.03
CA ASP A 127 -21.68 5.08 -13.66
C ASP A 127 -22.89 4.29 -14.16
N LEU A 128 -22.65 3.17 -14.83
CA LEU A 128 -23.72 2.30 -15.34
C LEU A 128 -24.48 1.64 -14.18
N VAL A 129 -23.74 1.11 -13.21
CA VAL A 129 -24.32 0.48 -12.01
C VAL A 129 -25.12 1.49 -11.19
N GLY A 130 -24.61 2.71 -11.04
CA GLY A 130 -25.31 3.81 -10.38
C GLY A 130 -26.62 4.18 -11.05
N LYS A 131 -26.63 4.31 -12.38
CA LYS A 131 -27.84 4.59 -13.18
C LYS A 131 -28.87 3.47 -13.06
N LEU A 132 -28.43 2.22 -13.11
CA LEU A 132 -29.32 1.07 -12.95
C LEU A 132 -29.92 1.01 -11.54
N ASN A 133 -29.11 1.20 -10.51
CA ASN A 133 -29.58 1.24 -9.13
C ASN A 133 -30.57 2.37 -8.89
N THR A 134 -30.35 3.54 -9.48
CA THR A 134 -31.27 4.69 -9.38
C THR A 134 -32.59 4.42 -10.11
N ALA A 135 -32.55 3.69 -11.22
CA ALA A 135 -33.74 3.34 -12.00
C ALA A 135 -34.59 2.24 -11.34
N VAL A 136 -33.94 1.31 -10.63
CA VAL A 136 -34.59 0.15 -9.97
C VAL A 136 -34.94 0.43 -8.52
N ALA A 137 -34.23 1.35 -7.87
CA ALA A 137 -34.51 1.69 -6.48
C ALA A 137 -35.96 2.23 -6.37
N PRO A 138 -36.86 1.61 -5.57
CA PRO A 138 -38.14 2.20 -5.29
C PRO A 138 -37.89 3.60 -4.75
N GLN A 139 -38.60 4.60 -5.29
CA GLN A 139 -38.48 5.96 -4.77
C GLN A 139 -38.75 5.90 -3.28
N ALA A 140 -37.70 5.95 -2.47
CA ALA A 140 -37.84 6.01 -1.05
C ALA A 140 -38.77 7.21 -0.75
N PRO A 141 -39.85 7.03 0.05
CA PRO A 141 -40.69 8.14 0.43
C PRO A 141 -39.75 9.23 0.97
N LYS A 142 -39.89 10.45 0.46
CA LYS A 142 -39.11 11.59 0.96
C LYS A 142 -39.21 11.55 2.46
N ALA A 143 -38.14 11.14 3.12
CA ALA A 143 -38.09 11.17 4.56
C ALA A 143 -38.32 12.63 4.94
N ASN A 144 -39.49 12.92 5.53
CA ASN A 144 -39.71 14.17 6.23
C ASN A 144 -38.82 14.14 7.48
N GLY A 145 -37.51 14.13 7.23
CA GLY A 145 -36.55 14.35 8.28
C GLY A 145 -36.74 15.75 8.84
N PRO A 146 -36.51 15.95 10.12
CA PRO A 146 -36.53 17.28 10.69
C PRO A 146 -35.62 18.18 9.86
N PRO A 147 -36.00 19.44 9.64
CA PRO A 147 -35.23 20.35 8.80
C PRO A 147 -33.78 20.30 9.28
N GLN A 148 -32.87 19.93 8.36
CA GLN A 148 -31.46 19.95 8.66
C GLN A 148 -31.12 21.40 9.02
N THR A 149 -31.00 21.66 10.32
CA THR A 149 -30.46 22.93 10.77
C THR A 149 -29.07 23.04 10.13
N PRO A 150 -28.82 24.09 9.33
CA PRO A 150 -27.49 24.28 8.79
C PRO A 150 -26.53 24.20 9.96
N ILE A 151 -25.53 23.32 9.86
CA ILE A 151 -24.43 23.30 10.81
C ILE A 151 -23.76 24.66 10.67
N ARG A 152 -24.32 25.64 11.36
CA ARG A 152 -23.63 26.88 11.63
C ARG A 152 -22.44 26.46 12.45
N GLY A 153 -21.33 26.26 11.78
CA GLY A 153 -20.07 26.12 12.45
C GLY A 153 -19.98 27.24 13.47
N ARG A 154 -20.17 26.89 14.72
CA ARG A 154 -19.81 27.76 15.82
C ARG A 154 -18.30 27.84 15.72
N MET A 155 -17.80 28.78 14.86
CA MET A 155 -16.46 29.29 15.04
C MET A 155 -16.42 29.82 16.49
N GLN A 156 -15.91 28.99 17.39
CA GLN A 156 -15.45 29.47 18.66
C GLN A 156 -14.42 30.56 18.31
N LYS A 157 -14.79 31.81 18.55
CA LYS A 157 -13.79 32.84 18.69
C LYS A 157 -12.85 32.30 19.75
N THR A 158 -11.70 31.82 19.33
CA THR A 158 -10.57 31.63 20.24
C THR A 158 -10.20 33.02 20.71
N ASP A 159 -10.59 33.29 21.95
CA ASP A 159 -10.17 34.50 22.64
C ASP A 159 -8.64 34.56 22.53
N GLY A 160 -8.12 35.74 22.13
CA GLY A 160 -6.73 36.00 21.72
C GLY A 160 -5.66 35.79 22.80
N ASN A 161 -5.70 34.69 23.53
CA ASN A 161 -4.75 34.35 24.59
C ASN A 161 -3.92 33.07 24.32
N ALA A 162 -3.82 32.65 23.03
CA ALA A 162 -2.97 31.53 22.61
C ALA A 162 -1.52 31.97 22.27
N ALA A 163 -1.12 33.17 22.64
CA ALA A 163 0.23 33.67 22.41
C ALA A 163 1.01 33.71 23.71
N LYS A 164 1.42 32.57 24.24
CA LYS A 164 2.60 32.40 25.11
C LYS A 164 2.83 30.92 25.41
N ARG A 165 3.14 30.14 24.38
CA ARG A 165 3.95 28.93 24.62
C ARG A 165 5.40 29.40 24.67
N VAL A 166 5.88 29.58 25.88
CA VAL A 166 7.31 29.74 26.15
C VAL A 166 7.98 28.44 25.75
N LEU A 167 8.84 28.47 24.73
CA LEU A 167 9.75 27.38 24.42
C LEU A 167 10.67 27.18 25.64
N PRO A 168 10.96 25.93 26.04
CA PRO A 168 11.94 25.67 27.08
C PRO A 168 13.32 26.16 26.60
N PRO A 169 14.16 26.67 27.52
CA PRO A 169 15.49 27.16 27.17
C PRO A 169 16.35 26.01 26.66
N ASP A 170 17.15 26.28 25.62
CA ASP A 170 18.14 25.39 25.02
C ASP A 170 19.01 24.75 26.10
N GLN A 171 19.08 23.42 26.08
CA GLN A 171 20.07 22.69 26.88
C GLN A 171 21.41 22.79 26.16
N PRO A 172 22.49 23.14 26.86
CA PRO A 172 23.84 23.17 26.28
C PRO A 172 24.34 21.73 25.99
N THR A 173 25.00 21.61 24.87
CA THR A 173 25.72 20.43 24.35
C THR A 173 26.73 19.84 25.31
#